data_2b19650d4258079cf6e5df39313b821d
#
_entry.id   2b19650d4258079cf6e5df39313b821d
#
_cell.length_a   1.000
_cell.length_b   1.000
_cell.length_c   1.000
_cell.angle_alpha   90.00
_cell.angle_beta   90.00
_cell.angle_gamma   90.00
#
_symmetry.space_group_name_H-M   'P 1'
#
loop_
_entity.id
_entity.type
_entity.pdbx_description
1 polymer ?
#
loop_
_entity_poly.entity_id
_entity_poly.type
_entity_poly.pdbx_seq_one_letter_code
_entity_poly.pdbx_strand_id
1 'polypeptide(L)'
;MEALPADHRDAIIMWALAKLDVVAFVAASAAVAGAALLALTLALVLKGAPPGIPVGPNLAELAVFFPGYSVSAVGALIGGAYASVVGGVAGFLLATFWNAAHALFLAVIRMRANLASYSID
;
A
#
# COMPACT_ATOMS: atom_id res chain seq x y z
N MET A 1 13.76 32.15 -13.33
CA MET A 1 13.35 30.77 -13.61
C MET A 1 12.17 30.79 -14.58
N GLU A 2 12.43 30.38 -15.81
CA GLU A 2 11.41 30.37 -16.83
C GLU A 2 10.36 29.31 -16.51
N ALA A 3 9.09 29.68 -16.54
CA ALA A 3 8.02 28.69 -16.34
C ALA A 3 8.02 27.72 -17.53
N LEU A 4 8.00 26.41 -17.24
CA LEU A 4 7.86 25.40 -18.27
C LEU A 4 6.57 25.62 -19.07
N PRO A 5 6.58 25.36 -20.39
CA PRO A 5 5.36 25.40 -21.18
C PRO A 5 4.25 24.54 -20.58
N ALA A 6 2.99 24.93 -20.79
CA ALA A 6 1.84 24.23 -20.20
C ALA A 6 1.79 22.75 -20.59
N ASP A 7 2.16 22.43 -21.83
CA ASP A 7 2.25 21.06 -22.33
C ASP A 7 3.28 20.21 -21.58
N HIS A 8 4.41 20.80 -21.18
CA HIS A 8 5.41 20.12 -20.38
C HIS A 8 4.93 19.88 -18.94
N ARG A 9 4.18 20.83 -18.38
CA ARG A 9 3.59 20.66 -17.04
C ARG A 9 2.57 19.55 -17.03
N ASP A 10 1.70 19.51 -18.02
CA ASP A 10 0.68 18.48 -18.15
C ASP A 10 1.33 17.11 -18.36
N ALA A 11 2.38 17.03 -19.16
CA ALA A 11 3.15 15.80 -19.36
C ALA A 11 3.80 15.32 -18.05
N ILE A 12 4.39 16.21 -17.26
CA ILE A 12 4.98 15.87 -15.97
C ILE A 12 3.91 15.41 -14.98
N ILE A 13 2.77 16.09 -14.90
CA ILE A 13 1.65 15.71 -14.04
C ILE A 13 1.09 14.35 -14.45
N MET A 14 0.87 14.16 -15.75
CA MET A 14 0.42 12.87 -16.28
C MET A 14 1.41 11.74 -16.02
N TRP A 15 2.70 12.05 -16.06
CA TRP A 15 3.75 11.09 -15.76
C TRP A 15 3.80 10.77 -14.25
N ALA A 16 3.64 11.77 -13.39
CA ALA A 16 3.59 11.60 -11.94
C ALA A 16 2.35 10.82 -11.48
N LEU A 17 1.24 10.94 -12.21
CA LEU A 17 0.00 10.20 -11.98
C LEU A 17 -0.06 8.91 -12.80
N ALA A 18 1.02 8.56 -13.47
CA ALA A 18 1.11 7.40 -14.35
C ALA A 18 1.10 6.08 -13.56
N LYS A 19 1.41 5.01 -14.25
CA LYS A 19 1.50 3.66 -13.68
C LYS A 19 2.35 3.63 -12.42
N LEU A 20 1.86 2.94 -11.42
CA LEU A 20 2.66 2.56 -10.26
C LEU A 20 3.62 1.44 -10.64
N ASP A 21 4.84 1.53 -10.15
CA ASP A 21 5.76 0.40 -10.18
C ASP A 21 5.27 -0.64 -9.16
N VAL A 22 4.72 -1.73 -9.69
CA VAL A 22 4.09 -2.77 -8.86
C VAL A 22 5.11 -3.37 -7.89
N VAL A 23 6.32 -3.67 -8.36
CA VAL A 23 7.36 -4.29 -7.51
C VAL A 23 7.78 -3.35 -6.39
N ALA A 24 8.04 -2.09 -6.71
CA ALA A 24 8.39 -1.08 -5.70
C ALA A 24 7.26 -0.85 -4.70
N PHE A 25 6.02 -0.80 -5.17
CA PHE A 25 4.85 -0.60 -4.32
C PHE A 25 4.60 -1.79 -3.39
N VAL A 26 4.75 -3.00 -3.90
CA VAL A 26 4.67 -4.23 -3.10
C VAL A 26 5.74 -4.26 -2.02
N ALA A 27 6.99 -3.97 -2.39
CA ALA A 27 8.10 -3.93 -1.44
C ALA A 27 7.88 -2.89 -0.34
N ALA A 28 7.45 -1.69 -0.70
CA ALA A 28 7.16 -0.62 0.25
C ALA A 28 6.00 -0.98 1.17
N SER A 29 4.90 -1.50 0.63
CA SER A 29 3.72 -1.91 1.40
C SER A 29 4.04 -3.05 2.37
N ALA A 30 4.82 -4.03 1.93
CA ALA A 30 5.28 -5.13 2.78
C ALA A 30 6.17 -4.61 3.92
N ALA A 31 7.13 -3.75 3.60
CA ALA A 31 8.05 -3.20 4.58
C ALA A 31 7.32 -2.35 5.64
N VAL A 32 6.43 -1.47 5.20
CA VAL A 32 5.66 -0.60 6.11
C VAL A 32 4.73 -1.43 7.01
N ALA A 33 3.98 -2.37 6.44
CA ALA A 33 3.06 -3.20 7.22
C ALA A 33 3.81 -4.07 8.23
N GLY A 34 4.90 -4.71 7.82
CA GLY A 34 5.72 -5.54 8.69
C GLY A 34 6.38 -4.74 9.81
N ALA A 35 6.98 -3.60 9.47
CA ALA A 35 7.60 -2.71 10.45
C ALA A 35 6.58 -2.13 11.43
N ALA A 36 5.40 -1.77 10.96
CA ALA A 36 4.34 -1.22 11.80
C ALA A 36 3.86 -2.24 12.84
N LEU A 37 3.56 -3.47 12.43
CA LEU A 37 3.10 -4.49 13.38
C LEU A 37 4.21 -4.90 14.35
N LEU A 38 5.44 -5.01 13.86
CA LEU A 38 6.60 -5.30 14.70
C LEU A 38 6.79 -4.21 15.77
N ALA A 39 6.77 -2.94 15.35
CA ALA A 39 6.94 -1.80 16.26
C ALA A 39 5.81 -1.71 17.28
N LEU A 40 4.55 -1.90 16.84
CA LEU A 40 3.39 -1.89 17.74
C LEU A 40 3.46 -3.01 18.77
N THR A 41 3.81 -4.22 18.34
CA THR A 41 3.93 -5.36 19.24
C THR A 41 5.03 -5.13 20.26
N LEU A 42 6.21 -4.67 19.82
CA LEU A 42 7.32 -4.37 20.72
C LEU A 42 6.99 -3.24 21.70
N ALA A 43 6.32 -2.19 21.23
CA ALA A 43 5.90 -1.09 22.09
C ALA A 43 4.97 -1.57 23.20
N LEU A 44 4.03 -2.46 22.90
CA LEU A 44 3.14 -3.03 23.88
C LEU A 44 3.89 -3.96 24.86
N VAL A 45 4.83 -4.74 24.36
CA VAL A 45 5.68 -5.59 25.21
C VAL A 45 6.49 -4.75 26.19
N LEU A 46 7.08 -3.65 25.71
CA LEU A 46 7.86 -2.73 26.56
C LEU A 46 6.99 -1.99 27.58
N LYS A 47 5.78 -1.62 27.18
CA LYS A 47 4.84 -0.96 28.08
C LYS A 47 4.37 -1.91 29.17
N GLY A 48 4.20 -3.18 28.86
CA GLY A 48 3.69 -4.18 29.78
C GLY A 48 2.22 -3.97 30.15
N ALA A 49 1.73 -4.76 31.10
CA ALA A 49 0.36 -4.66 31.62
C ALA A 49 0.35 -4.86 33.13
N PRO A 50 -0.66 -4.32 33.86
CA PRO A 50 -0.85 -4.61 35.29
C PRO A 50 -1.03 -6.09 35.55
N PRO A 51 -0.69 -6.57 36.78
CA PRO A 51 -0.88 -7.98 37.15
C PRO A 51 -2.31 -8.45 36.89
N GLY A 52 -2.45 -9.61 36.25
CA GLY A 52 -3.75 -10.20 35.92
C GLY A 52 -4.40 -9.69 34.63
N ILE A 53 -3.81 -8.70 33.96
CA ILE A 53 -4.32 -8.18 32.69
C ILE A 53 -3.35 -8.61 31.57
N PRO A 54 -3.85 -9.23 30.47
CA PRO A 54 -3.01 -9.61 29.34
C PRO A 54 -2.43 -8.37 28.64
N VAL A 55 -1.21 -8.49 28.13
CA VAL A 55 -0.56 -7.41 27.36
C VAL A 55 -1.23 -7.33 25.97
N GLY A 56 -1.75 -6.15 25.63
CA GLY A 56 -2.30 -5.88 24.31
C GLY A 56 -3.41 -6.84 23.87
N PRO A 57 -4.53 -6.95 24.61
CA PRO A 57 -5.57 -7.95 24.32
C PRO A 57 -6.13 -7.82 22.90
N ASN A 58 -6.30 -6.60 22.40
CA ASN A 58 -6.79 -6.37 21.04
C ASN A 58 -5.81 -6.87 19.97
N LEU A 59 -4.53 -6.68 20.20
CA LEU A 59 -3.50 -7.12 19.26
C LEU A 59 -3.33 -8.65 19.32
N ALA A 60 -3.54 -9.25 20.49
CA ALA A 60 -3.50 -10.71 20.68
C ALA A 60 -4.54 -11.44 19.83
N GLU A 61 -5.64 -10.80 19.48
CA GLU A 61 -6.67 -11.34 18.59
C GLU A 61 -6.15 -11.67 17.19
N LEU A 62 -5.05 -11.04 16.77
CA LEU A 62 -4.40 -11.37 15.50
C LEU A 62 -3.89 -12.81 15.45
N ALA A 63 -3.72 -13.47 16.58
CA ALA A 63 -3.33 -14.86 16.63
C ALA A 63 -4.33 -15.80 15.93
N VAL A 64 -5.58 -15.37 15.79
CA VAL A 64 -6.61 -16.09 15.04
C VAL A 64 -6.26 -16.16 13.55
N PHE A 65 -5.71 -15.08 13.01
CA PHE A 65 -5.35 -14.97 11.59
C PHE A 65 -3.88 -15.32 11.35
N PHE A 66 -3.04 -15.12 12.35
CA PHE A 66 -1.59 -15.31 12.25
C PHE A 66 -1.14 -16.39 13.23
N PRO A 67 -1.20 -17.68 12.84
CA PRO A 67 -0.78 -18.77 13.72
C PRO A 67 0.65 -18.57 14.24
N GLY A 68 0.81 -18.71 15.55
CA GLY A 68 2.09 -18.48 16.22
C GLY A 68 2.34 -17.04 16.66
N TYR A 69 1.48 -16.09 16.28
CA TYR A 69 1.57 -14.72 16.76
C TYR A 69 1.18 -14.64 18.24
N SER A 70 1.92 -13.83 18.96
CA SER A 70 1.62 -13.45 20.35
C SER A 70 2.18 -12.06 20.63
N VAL A 71 1.66 -11.40 21.65
CA VAL A 71 2.22 -10.09 22.06
C VAL A 71 3.48 -10.34 22.90
N SER A 72 4.58 -10.63 22.22
CA SER A 72 5.88 -10.96 22.77
C SER A 72 6.98 -10.54 21.79
N ALA A 73 8.24 -10.58 22.22
CA ALA A 73 9.37 -10.28 21.35
C ALA A 73 9.44 -11.24 20.14
N VAL A 74 9.25 -12.53 20.37
CA VAL A 74 9.21 -13.54 19.30
C VAL A 74 7.96 -13.34 18.44
N GLY A 75 6.81 -13.09 19.06
CA GLY A 75 5.56 -12.79 18.36
C GLY A 75 5.65 -11.55 17.49
N ALA A 76 6.43 -10.54 17.90
CA ALA A 76 6.67 -9.35 17.09
C ALA A 76 7.34 -9.70 15.75
N LEU A 77 8.32 -10.59 15.76
CA LEU A 77 9.00 -11.05 14.55
C LEU A 77 8.05 -11.88 13.65
N ILE A 78 7.32 -12.78 14.26
CA ILE A 78 6.33 -13.62 13.55
C ILE A 78 5.24 -12.74 12.95
N GLY A 79 4.67 -11.83 13.74
CA GLY A 79 3.65 -10.89 13.28
C GLY A 79 4.15 -9.96 12.18
N GLY A 80 5.39 -9.47 12.33
CA GLY A 80 6.03 -8.65 11.29
C GLY A 80 6.14 -9.39 9.95
N ALA A 81 6.52 -10.67 9.99
CA ALA A 81 6.59 -11.50 8.78
C ALA A 81 5.21 -11.68 8.12
N TYR A 82 4.19 -12.03 8.91
CA TYR A 82 2.82 -12.15 8.40
C TYR A 82 2.29 -10.83 7.84
N ALA A 83 2.49 -9.73 8.58
CA ALA A 83 2.05 -8.41 8.15
C ALA A 83 2.76 -7.97 6.86
N SER A 84 4.03 -8.32 6.68
CA SER A 84 4.75 -8.06 5.44
C SER A 84 4.12 -8.79 4.26
N VAL A 85 3.75 -10.05 4.42
CA VAL A 85 3.07 -10.81 3.37
C VAL A 85 1.72 -10.19 3.04
N VAL A 86 0.90 -9.91 4.06
CA VAL A 86 -0.43 -9.29 3.87
C VAL A 86 -0.30 -7.91 3.24
N GLY A 87 0.64 -7.09 3.71
CA GLY A 87 0.91 -5.77 3.16
C GLY A 87 1.40 -5.83 1.71
N GLY A 88 2.24 -6.80 1.40
CA GLY A 88 2.71 -7.05 0.03
C GLY A 88 1.57 -7.44 -0.90
N VAL A 89 0.70 -8.36 -0.49
CA VAL A 89 -0.48 -8.76 -1.27
C VAL A 89 -1.43 -7.59 -1.46
N ALA A 90 -1.72 -6.84 -0.40
CA ALA A 90 -2.57 -5.65 -0.48
C ALA A 90 -1.96 -4.60 -1.42
N GLY A 91 -0.66 -4.37 -1.33
CA GLY A 91 0.06 -3.45 -2.22
C GLY A 91 0.01 -3.90 -3.69
N PHE A 92 0.16 -5.20 -3.93
CA PHE A 92 0.03 -5.78 -5.27
C PHE A 92 -1.37 -5.53 -5.86
N LEU A 93 -2.41 -5.81 -5.09
CA LEU A 93 -3.79 -5.58 -5.53
C LEU A 93 -4.05 -4.10 -5.81
N LEU A 94 -3.64 -3.22 -4.90
CA LEU A 94 -3.83 -1.78 -5.06
C LEU A 94 -3.10 -1.24 -6.29
N ALA A 95 -1.83 -1.62 -6.48
CA ALA A 95 -1.04 -1.18 -7.62
C ALA A 95 -1.62 -1.71 -8.94
N THR A 96 -2.07 -2.96 -8.96
CA THR A 96 -2.68 -3.58 -10.14
C THR A 96 -4.01 -2.89 -10.48
N PHE A 97 -4.86 -2.65 -9.48
CA PHE A 97 -6.11 -1.91 -9.68
C PHE A 97 -5.87 -0.49 -10.17
N TRP A 98 -4.91 0.21 -9.58
CA TRP A 98 -4.54 1.55 -10.02
C TRP A 98 -4.11 1.56 -11.48
N ASN A 99 -3.23 0.65 -11.85
CA ASN A 99 -2.72 0.56 -13.21
C ASN A 99 -3.83 0.19 -14.21
N ALA A 100 -4.74 -0.69 -13.83
CA ALA A 100 -5.90 -1.06 -14.65
C ALA A 100 -6.85 0.13 -14.83
N ALA A 101 -7.16 0.85 -13.75
CA ALA A 101 -8.00 2.05 -13.80
C ALA A 101 -7.36 3.15 -14.66
N HIS A 102 -6.06 3.34 -14.54
CA HIS A 102 -5.30 4.29 -15.34
C HIS A 102 -5.34 3.94 -16.83
N ALA A 103 -5.13 2.65 -17.17
CA ALA A 103 -5.21 2.18 -18.54
C ALA A 103 -6.61 2.37 -19.14
N LEU A 104 -7.65 2.06 -18.37
CA LEU A 104 -9.04 2.27 -18.77
C LEU A 104 -9.35 3.76 -19.02
N PHE A 105 -8.90 4.62 -18.12
CA PHE A 105 -9.07 6.06 -18.25
C PHE A 105 -8.43 6.60 -19.53
N LEU A 106 -7.21 6.19 -19.83
CA LEU A 106 -6.52 6.57 -21.06
C LEU A 106 -7.24 6.05 -22.31
N ALA A 107 -7.75 4.82 -22.26
CA ALA A 107 -8.51 4.24 -23.37
C ALA A 107 -9.80 5.04 -23.66
N VAL A 108 -10.52 5.46 -22.61
CA VAL A 108 -11.72 6.28 -22.73
C VAL A 108 -11.41 7.65 -23.35
N ILE A 109 -10.32 8.29 -22.89
CA ILE A 109 -9.90 9.60 -23.43
C ILE A 109 -9.54 9.47 -24.91
N ARG A 110 -8.81 8.45 -25.30
CA ARG A 110 -8.44 8.20 -26.69
C ARG A 110 -9.67 7.96 -27.56
N MET A 111 -10.62 7.18 -27.07
CA MET A 111 -11.87 6.93 -27.80
C MET A 111 -12.66 8.20 -28.00
N ARG A 112 -12.80 9.04 -26.95
CA ARG A 112 -13.47 10.35 -27.06
C ARG A 112 -12.79 11.29 -28.04
N ALA A 113 -11.46 11.34 -28.02
CA ALA A 113 -10.67 12.15 -28.96
C ALA A 113 -10.89 11.71 -30.40
N ASN A 114 -10.91 10.40 -30.67
CA ASN A 114 -11.18 9.86 -32.00
C ASN A 114 -12.58 10.19 -32.47
N LEU A 115 -13.59 10.05 -31.61
CA LEU A 115 -14.97 10.39 -31.94
C LEU A 115 -15.13 11.89 -32.23
N ALA A 116 -14.47 12.75 -31.45
CA ALA A 116 -14.48 14.20 -31.67
C ALA A 116 -13.83 14.58 -32.99
N SER A 117 -12.74 13.94 -33.39
CA SER A 117 -12.12 14.20 -34.70
C SER A 117 -12.97 13.71 -35.87
N TYR A 118 -13.77 12.65 -35.69
CA TYR A 118 -14.71 12.16 -36.71
C TYR A 118 -15.87 13.10 -36.92
N SER A 119 -16.34 13.81 -35.90
CA SER A 119 -17.48 14.68 -35.96
C SER A 119 -17.19 16.05 -36.61
N ILE A 120 -15.93 16.40 -36.81
CA ILE A 120 -15.50 17.66 -37.42
C ILE A 120 -15.44 17.55 -38.96
N ASP A 121 -15.30 16.38 -39.50
CA ASP A 121 -15.32 16.10 -40.94
C ASP A 121 -16.73 15.80 -41.43
#